data_2c2ffc07cef60dc4cb4f491794ede80d
#
_entry.id   2c2ffc07cef60dc4cb4f491794ede80d
#
_cell.length_a   1.000
_cell.length_b   1.000
_cell.length_c   1.000
_cell.angle_alpha   90.00
_cell.angle_beta   90.00
_cell.angle_gamma   90.00
#
_symmetry.space_group_name_H-M   'P 1'
#
loop_
_entity.id
_entity.type
_entity.pdbx_description
1 polymer ?
#
loop_
_entity_poly.entity_id
_entity_poly.type
_entity_poly.pdbx_seq_one_letter_code
_entity_poly.pdbx_strand_id
1 'polypeptide(L)'
;SKVISTEACPECRRNGNDTKGDNLAVYDDGHKYCYACHYLDQGNKKITTPWLETNRITSVRKGFEMVGVSGPIKDRRISESIVEKFGVTLEYNKDGSISRHHYPYYNQDTGDAVGTKARCCAEKSFYVTGTLENTMLFGQQLWPEGGKFVTVTEGELDAMAVSEMFDGKWPVVSLKTGSAGASKDIKQNLEWLETFDKVVICFDMDAAGKKAAKEVLPLFSPNKAKSVSLPLKDAGEMLKQGKVQEFVKTWWDAKDYKPDGIVTLKDIIKEIEEEEEVESIDYPWECLNEKTHGFRAGELVTITSGAGMGKSQFMREVEFHLYNVTKDVIGIIALEEVPKMSGLGVASILANKPLHRL
;
A
#
# COMPACT_ATOMS: atom_id res chain seq x y z
N SER A 1 10.08 23.22 16.93
CA SER A 1 11.02 24.38 17.04
C SER A 1 10.23 25.67 17.07
N LYS A 2 10.65 26.65 17.90
CA LYS A 2 10.03 27.97 17.97
C LYS A 2 10.87 28.97 17.20
N VAL A 3 10.24 29.90 16.48
CA VAL A 3 10.93 31.02 15.87
C VAL A 3 11.40 31.96 16.98
N ILE A 4 12.73 32.26 17.00
CA ILE A 4 13.35 33.12 17.99
C ILE A 4 13.68 34.52 17.43
N SER A 5 13.89 34.64 16.11
CA SER A 5 14.11 35.90 15.42
C SER A 5 13.80 35.79 13.94
N THR A 6 13.80 36.92 13.24
CA THR A 6 13.73 36.99 11.77
C THR A 6 14.92 37.76 11.22
N GLU A 7 15.41 37.37 10.05
CA GLU A 7 16.56 37.97 9.35
C GLU A 7 16.26 38.16 7.85
N ALA A 8 17.14 38.84 7.15
CA ALA A 8 17.04 38.99 5.71
C ALA A 8 17.34 37.66 4.99
N CYS A 9 16.43 37.20 4.14
CA CYS A 9 16.66 36.04 3.33
C CYS A 9 17.66 36.31 2.19
N PRO A 10 18.76 35.56 2.07
CA PRO A 10 19.76 35.82 1.03
C PRO A 10 19.21 35.64 -0.40
N GLU A 11 18.33 34.67 -0.62
CA GLU A 11 17.71 34.41 -1.94
C GLU A 11 16.64 35.48 -2.28
N CYS A 12 15.79 35.86 -1.32
CA CYS A 12 14.79 36.91 -1.54
C CYS A 12 15.48 38.27 -1.76
N ARG A 13 16.58 38.55 -1.05
CA ARG A 13 17.35 39.75 -1.21
C ARG A 13 18.01 39.85 -2.59
N ARG A 14 18.58 38.75 -3.08
CA ARG A 14 19.15 38.65 -4.42
C ARG A 14 18.13 38.96 -5.54
N ASN A 15 16.88 38.57 -5.30
CA ASN A 15 15.75 38.72 -6.22
C ASN A 15 14.93 40.04 -5.96
N GLY A 16 15.36 40.92 -5.04
CA GLY A 16 14.69 42.17 -4.72
C GLY A 16 13.37 42.02 -3.93
N ASN A 17 13.08 40.84 -3.40
CA ASN A 17 11.80 40.49 -2.76
C ASN A 17 11.83 40.59 -1.22
N ASP A 18 12.96 40.95 -0.60
CA ASP A 18 13.09 41.12 0.85
C ASP A 18 13.50 42.57 1.16
N THR A 19 12.54 43.47 1.05
CA THR A 19 12.75 44.92 1.27
C THR A 19 12.81 45.29 2.74
N LYS A 20 12.19 44.51 3.62
CA LYS A 20 12.18 44.74 5.07
C LYS A 20 13.30 44.00 5.81
N GLY A 21 13.86 42.96 5.19
CA GLY A 21 14.93 42.15 5.78
C GLY A 21 14.46 41.18 6.89
N ASP A 22 13.24 40.68 6.78
CA ASP A 22 12.57 39.86 7.80
C ASP A 22 11.95 38.54 7.27
N ASN A 23 12.25 38.19 6.02
CA ASN A 23 11.64 37.03 5.37
C ASN A 23 12.20 35.66 5.84
N LEU A 24 13.32 35.65 6.55
CA LEU A 24 13.99 34.43 7.01
C LEU A 24 13.75 34.20 8.52
N ALA A 25 12.92 33.26 8.86
CA ALA A 25 12.69 32.86 10.26
C ALA A 25 13.88 32.06 10.80
N VAL A 26 14.38 32.43 11.98
CA VAL A 26 15.43 31.73 12.72
C VAL A 26 14.79 30.97 13.87
N TYR A 27 15.09 29.70 14.00
CA TYR A 27 14.51 28.80 14.99
C TYR A 27 15.48 28.54 16.16
N ASP A 28 14.92 28.13 17.29
CA ASP A 28 15.63 27.84 18.55
C ASP A 28 16.68 26.72 18.43
N ASP A 29 16.58 25.86 17.43
CA ASP A 29 17.54 24.82 17.10
C ASP A 29 18.60 25.24 16.08
N GLY A 30 18.60 26.50 15.68
CA GLY A 30 19.58 27.11 14.79
C GLY A 30 19.33 26.98 13.29
N HIS A 31 18.28 26.26 12.88
CA HIS A 31 17.90 26.27 11.47
C HIS A 31 17.15 27.55 11.09
N LYS A 32 17.19 27.92 9.79
CA LYS A 32 16.52 29.11 9.28
C LYS A 32 15.69 28.75 8.06
N TYR A 33 14.46 29.27 7.98
CA TYR A 33 13.54 28.98 6.89
C TYR A 33 12.86 30.25 6.39
N CYS A 34 12.84 30.41 5.06
CA CYS A 34 12.14 31.51 4.40
C CYS A 34 10.80 31.06 3.85
N TYR A 35 9.70 31.61 4.36
CA TYR A 35 8.34 31.27 3.90
C TYR A 35 8.00 31.85 2.51
N ALA A 36 8.77 32.83 2.02
CA ALA A 36 8.51 33.46 0.74
C ALA A 36 9.15 32.72 -0.45
N CYS A 37 10.40 32.21 -0.29
CA CYS A 37 11.11 31.53 -1.36
C CYS A 37 11.50 30.09 -1.02
N HIS A 38 11.09 29.58 0.14
CA HIS A 38 11.41 28.24 0.65
C HIS A 38 12.90 27.96 0.85
N TYR A 39 13.74 29.02 0.94
CA TYR A 39 15.14 28.86 1.27
C TYR A 39 15.28 28.27 2.68
N LEU A 40 16.06 27.20 2.80
CA LEU A 40 16.36 26.52 4.05
C LEU A 40 17.88 26.58 4.33
N ASP A 41 18.25 27.23 5.43
CA ASP A 41 19.58 27.12 6.01
C ASP A 41 19.50 26.22 7.24
N GLN A 42 20.14 25.09 7.19
CA GLN A 42 20.13 24.09 8.28
C GLN A 42 20.99 24.50 9.47
N GLY A 43 21.59 25.70 9.43
CA GLY A 43 22.50 26.19 10.46
C GLY A 43 23.79 25.37 10.51
N ASN A 44 24.68 25.71 11.43
CA ASN A 44 25.87 24.91 11.76
C ASN A 44 25.53 23.67 12.62
N LYS A 45 24.35 23.10 12.50
CA LYS A 45 24.22 21.69 12.75
C LYS A 45 25.02 21.01 11.63
N LYS A 46 26.31 20.75 11.89
CA LYS A 46 26.81 19.43 11.54
C LYS A 46 25.67 18.50 11.90
N ILE A 47 25.01 17.93 10.88
CA ILE A 47 24.33 16.68 11.08
C ILE A 47 25.46 15.75 11.48
N THR A 48 25.80 15.76 12.74
CA THR A 48 26.29 14.59 13.40
C THR A 48 25.05 13.71 13.42
N THR A 49 24.78 13.08 12.28
CA THR A 49 24.19 11.78 12.32
C THR A 49 25.20 11.00 13.15
N PRO A 50 24.87 10.62 14.38
CA PRO A 50 25.77 9.78 15.20
C PRO A 50 26.14 8.50 14.45
N TRP A 51 25.47 8.22 13.37
CA TRP A 51 25.57 7.07 12.46
C TRP A 51 26.54 7.24 11.29
N LEU A 52 26.81 8.45 10.78
CA LEU A 52 27.73 8.66 9.65
C LEU A 52 29.19 8.89 10.07
N GLU A 53 29.47 9.32 11.31
CA GLU A 53 30.83 9.43 11.80
C GLU A 53 31.34 8.16 12.51
N THR A 54 30.46 7.19 12.86
CA THR A 54 30.85 5.92 13.47
C THR A 54 30.89 4.73 12.52
N ASN A 55 30.39 4.84 11.31
CA ASN A 55 30.42 3.75 10.33
C ASN A 55 31.47 3.91 9.24
N ARG A 56 32.67 4.33 9.55
CA ARG A 56 33.84 3.60 9.06
C ARG A 56 33.80 2.26 9.80
N ILE A 57 33.54 1.18 9.08
CA ILE A 57 33.67 -0.21 9.53
C ILE A 57 35.11 -0.44 9.92
N THR A 58 35.53 0.02 11.10
CA THR A 58 36.86 -0.19 11.72
C THR A 58 36.75 -0.44 13.21
N SER A 59 35.60 -0.97 13.69
CA SER A 59 35.58 -1.62 15.00
C SER A 59 34.59 -2.74 15.00
N VAL A 60 35.04 -3.93 14.61
CA VAL A 60 34.49 -5.18 15.11
C VAL A 60 34.56 -5.10 16.63
N ARG A 61 33.48 -4.69 17.29
CA ARG A 61 33.37 -4.86 18.74
C ARG A 61 33.39 -6.36 19.00
N LYS A 62 34.21 -6.81 19.90
CA LYS A 62 34.45 -8.21 20.29
C LYS A 62 33.19 -9.04 20.27
N GLY A 63 33.11 -10.02 19.36
CA GLY A 63 32.12 -11.08 19.45
C GLY A 63 31.61 -11.68 18.17
N PHE A 64 31.62 -10.97 17.03
CA PHE A 64 31.06 -11.50 15.77
C PHE A 64 32.02 -11.19 14.60
N GLU A 65 32.66 -12.23 14.04
CA GLU A 65 33.49 -12.10 12.84
C GLU A 65 32.62 -12.35 11.58
N MET A 66 32.61 -11.37 10.68
CA MET A 66 32.05 -11.54 9.35
C MET A 66 33.00 -12.38 8.50
N VAL A 67 32.48 -13.43 7.90
CA VAL A 67 33.24 -14.31 6.99
C VAL A 67 33.09 -13.78 5.56
N GLY A 68 34.15 -13.84 4.76
CA GLY A 68 34.13 -13.47 3.34
C GLY A 68 34.65 -12.05 3.06
N VAL A 69 34.53 -11.61 1.82
CA VAL A 69 35.01 -10.32 1.32
C VAL A 69 33.89 -9.57 0.60
N SER A 70 33.99 -8.24 0.50
CA SER A 70 33.09 -7.47 -0.34
C SER A 70 33.37 -7.69 -1.82
N GLY A 71 32.35 -7.56 -2.64
CA GLY A 71 32.48 -7.65 -4.10
C GLY A 71 31.12 -7.58 -4.80
N PRO A 72 31.10 -7.33 -6.11
CA PRO A 72 29.85 -7.22 -6.85
C PRO A 72 29.14 -8.58 -7.05
N ILE A 73 27.81 -8.59 -7.00
CA ILE A 73 26.98 -9.78 -7.34
C ILE A 73 26.58 -9.65 -8.80
N LYS A 74 27.50 -10.03 -9.71
CA LYS A 74 27.39 -9.77 -11.16
C LYS A 74 26.19 -10.42 -11.81
N ASP A 75 25.85 -11.66 -11.44
CA ASP A 75 24.71 -12.41 -11.95
C ASP A 75 23.35 -11.76 -11.59
N ARG A 76 23.36 -10.87 -10.59
CA ARG A 76 22.22 -10.09 -10.14
C ARG A 76 22.28 -8.61 -10.52
N ARG A 77 23.37 -8.16 -11.16
CA ARG A 77 23.67 -6.76 -11.50
C ARG A 77 23.68 -5.82 -10.27
N ILE A 78 24.10 -6.34 -9.13
CA ILE A 78 24.28 -5.55 -7.89
C ILE A 78 25.75 -5.14 -7.82
N SER A 79 25.99 -3.84 -7.73
CA SER A 79 27.33 -3.26 -7.65
C SER A 79 28.00 -3.53 -6.31
N GLU A 80 29.33 -3.49 -6.29
CA GLU A 80 30.13 -3.61 -5.08
C GLU A 80 29.76 -2.52 -4.06
N SER A 81 29.52 -1.30 -4.52
CA SER A 81 29.14 -0.18 -3.65
C SER A 81 27.84 -0.42 -2.87
N ILE A 82 26.85 -1.11 -3.46
CA ILE A 82 25.63 -1.51 -2.76
C ILE A 82 25.92 -2.66 -1.80
N VAL A 83 26.70 -3.66 -2.21
CA VAL A 83 27.09 -4.78 -1.33
C VAL A 83 27.83 -4.26 -0.10
N GLU A 84 28.80 -3.35 -0.27
CA GLU A 84 29.52 -2.68 0.82
C GLU A 84 28.60 -1.84 1.70
N LYS A 85 27.70 -1.07 1.08
CA LYS A 85 26.73 -0.25 1.81
C LYS A 85 25.89 -1.08 2.79
N PHE A 86 25.40 -2.24 2.34
CA PHE A 86 24.62 -3.14 3.19
C PHE A 86 25.47 -3.99 4.14
N GLY A 87 26.81 -3.91 4.06
CA GLY A 87 27.74 -4.69 4.86
C GLY A 87 27.73 -6.18 4.52
N VAL A 88 27.29 -6.53 3.32
CA VAL A 88 27.21 -7.93 2.87
C VAL A 88 28.60 -8.41 2.48
N THR A 89 28.92 -9.66 2.82
CA THR A 89 30.16 -10.31 2.41
C THR A 89 29.88 -11.57 1.61
N LEU A 90 30.85 -11.94 0.76
CA LEU A 90 30.73 -13.02 -0.20
C LEU A 90 31.83 -14.03 0.03
N GLU A 91 31.50 -15.31 0.01
CA GLU A 91 32.46 -16.39 -0.12
C GLU A 91 32.50 -16.86 -1.57
N TYR A 92 33.70 -17.23 -2.01
CA TYR A 92 33.93 -17.68 -3.38
C TYR A 92 34.38 -19.15 -3.41
N ASN A 93 33.95 -19.85 -4.43
CA ASN A 93 34.48 -21.16 -4.81
C ASN A 93 35.87 -21.01 -5.44
N LYS A 94 36.59 -22.14 -5.61
CA LYS A 94 37.90 -22.17 -6.27
C LYS A 94 37.90 -21.67 -7.72
N ASP A 95 36.75 -21.74 -8.40
CA ASP A 95 36.52 -21.28 -9.76
C ASP A 95 36.17 -19.79 -9.84
N GLY A 96 36.12 -19.08 -8.71
CA GLY A 96 35.76 -17.66 -8.64
C GLY A 96 34.26 -17.37 -8.64
N SER A 97 33.40 -18.37 -8.68
CA SER A 97 31.94 -18.21 -8.51
C SER A 97 31.60 -17.96 -7.06
N ILE A 98 30.53 -17.21 -6.79
CA ILE A 98 30.06 -16.94 -5.42
C ILE A 98 29.41 -18.21 -4.87
N SER A 99 29.93 -18.69 -3.73
CA SER A 99 29.40 -19.85 -3.02
C SER A 99 28.32 -19.45 -2.02
N ARG A 100 28.52 -18.33 -1.31
CA ARG A 100 27.61 -17.84 -0.27
C ARG A 100 27.54 -16.32 -0.22
N HIS A 101 26.37 -15.82 0.16
CA HIS A 101 26.16 -14.44 0.59
C HIS A 101 25.95 -14.43 2.09
N HIS A 102 26.60 -13.52 2.82
CA HIS A 102 26.43 -13.31 4.25
C HIS A 102 25.78 -11.95 4.51
N TYR A 103 24.58 -11.96 5.07
CA TYR A 103 23.77 -10.78 5.38
C TYR A 103 23.88 -10.48 6.88
N PRO A 104 24.44 -9.34 7.29
CA PRO A 104 24.56 -8.98 8.70
C PRO A 104 23.25 -8.54 9.29
N TYR A 105 23.02 -8.88 10.56
CA TYR A 105 21.90 -8.42 11.35
C TYR A 105 22.35 -7.75 12.63
N TYR A 106 21.71 -6.65 12.96
CA TYR A 106 22.07 -5.76 14.04
C TYR A 106 20.99 -5.77 15.12
N ASN A 107 21.42 -5.76 16.38
CA ASN A 107 20.50 -5.69 17.53
C ASN A 107 19.77 -4.35 17.55
N GLN A 108 18.48 -4.38 17.83
CA GLN A 108 17.61 -3.20 17.76
C GLN A 108 17.92 -2.16 18.85
N ASP A 109 18.38 -2.63 20.04
CA ASP A 109 18.63 -1.76 21.19
C ASP A 109 20.06 -1.20 21.20
N THR A 110 21.05 -2.03 20.82
CA THR A 110 22.47 -1.66 20.91
C THR A 110 23.09 -1.22 19.59
N GLY A 111 22.48 -1.59 18.46
CA GLY A 111 23.04 -1.34 17.13
C GLY A 111 24.26 -2.21 16.78
N ASP A 112 24.63 -3.18 17.64
CA ASP A 112 25.77 -4.07 17.38
C ASP A 112 25.38 -5.20 16.43
N ALA A 113 26.32 -5.66 15.59
CA ALA A 113 26.15 -6.86 14.79
C ALA A 113 26.10 -8.10 15.70
N VAL A 114 24.99 -8.86 15.64
CA VAL A 114 24.74 -10.01 16.53
C VAL A 114 24.48 -11.31 15.80
N GLY A 115 24.32 -11.25 14.50
CA GLY A 115 24.06 -12.43 13.69
C GLY A 115 24.32 -12.20 12.21
N THR A 116 24.41 -13.30 11.48
CA THR A 116 24.50 -13.33 10.02
C THR A 116 23.57 -14.39 9.49
N LYS A 117 22.82 -14.05 8.48
CA LYS A 117 22.06 -15.01 7.68
C LYS A 117 22.89 -15.30 6.42
N ALA A 118 23.29 -16.55 6.23
CA ALA A 118 24.07 -16.96 5.08
C ALA A 118 23.19 -17.72 4.09
N ARG A 119 23.26 -17.31 2.81
CA ARG A 119 22.55 -17.95 1.70
C ARG A 119 23.55 -18.75 0.88
N CYS A 120 23.37 -20.07 0.79
CA CYS A 120 24.09 -20.92 -0.16
C CYS A 120 23.56 -20.71 -1.58
N CYS A 121 24.42 -20.34 -2.53
CA CYS A 121 24.02 -20.06 -3.90
C CYS A 121 23.62 -21.29 -4.68
N ALA A 122 24.24 -22.44 -4.44
CA ALA A 122 23.99 -23.71 -5.13
C ALA A 122 22.64 -24.31 -4.75
N GLU A 123 22.36 -24.42 -3.45
CA GLU A 123 21.18 -25.13 -2.93
C GLU A 123 20.02 -24.20 -2.58
N LYS A 124 20.25 -22.88 -2.61
CA LYS A 124 19.31 -21.84 -2.14
C LYS A 124 18.87 -22.05 -0.69
N SER A 125 19.68 -22.76 0.10
CA SER A 125 19.48 -22.96 1.53
C SER A 125 19.98 -21.78 2.33
N PHE A 126 19.43 -21.59 3.54
CA PHE A 126 19.82 -20.55 4.47
C PHE A 126 20.24 -21.17 5.80
N TYR A 127 21.26 -20.58 6.43
CA TYR A 127 21.59 -20.84 7.82
C TYR A 127 21.96 -19.56 8.55
N VAL A 128 21.77 -19.57 9.85
CA VAL A 128 21.99 -18.41 10.71
C VAL A 128 23.16 -18.71 11.64
N THR A 129 24.08 -17.76 11.75
CA THR A 129 25.15 -17.76 12.76
C THR A 129 24.87 -16.59 13.71
N GLY A 130 24.96 -16.80 15.00
CA GLY A 130 24.50 -15.82 16.00
C GLY A 130 23.01 -15.86 16.21
N THR A 131 22.36 -14.71 16.37
CA THR A 131 20.91 -14.61 16.60
C THR A 131 20.26 -13.62 15.64
N LEU A 132 18.96 -13.88 15.32
CA LEU A 132 18.07 -12.95 14.64
C LEU A 132 16.97 -12.43 15.59
N GLU A 133 17.03 -12.82 16.86
CA GLU A 133 16.10 -12.31 17.87
C GLU A 133 16.45 -10.87 18.22
N ASN A 134 15.42 -10.04 18.38
CA ASN A 134 15.57 -8.61 18.68
C ASN A 134 16.51 -7.87 17.73
N THR A 135 16.47 -8.23 16.45
CA THR A 135 17.25 -7.56 15.41
C THR A 135 16.41 -6.64 14.56
N MET A 136 17.03 -5.61 14.04
CA MET A 136 16.50 -4.74 12.99
C MET A 136 16.11 -5.54 11.75
N LEU A 137 15.31 -4.97 10.87
CA LEU A 137 15.15 -5.45 9.49
C LEU A 137 16.50 -5.35 8.77
N PHE A 138 16.73 -6.22 7.78
CA PHE A 138 17.97 -6.15 7.00
C PHE A 138 18.09 -4.79 6.30
N GLY A 139 19.19 -4.11 6.49
CA GLY A 139 19.46 -2.78 5.93
C GLY A 139 18.91 -1.61 6.74
N GLN A 140 18.13 -1.84 7.81
CA GLN A 140 17.52 -0.76 8.61
C GLN A 140 18.58 0.15 9.26
N GLN A 141 19.71 -0.40 9.69
CA GLN A 141 20.81 0.35 10.28
C GLN A 141 21.43 1.42 9.37
N LEU A 142 21.11 1.39 8.07
CA LEU A 142 21.63 2.35 7.09
C LEU A 142 20.84 3.66 7.05
N TRP A 143 19.68 3.68 7.67
CA TRP A 143 18.72 4.75 7.48
C TRP A 143 18.30 5.36 8.82
N PRO A 144 18.29 6.70 8.92
CA PRO A 144 17.74 7.37 10.08
C PRO A 144 16.23 7.16 10.16
N GLU A 145 15.68 7.42 11.32
CA GLU A 145 14.23 7.48 11.51
C GLU A 145 13.64 8.63 10.71
N GLY A 146 12.46 8.39 10.13
CA GLY A 146 11.72 9.38 9.37
C GLY A 146 12.15 9.52 7.91
N GLY A 147 11.33 10.20 7.14
CA GLY A 147 11.52 10.45 5.72
C GLY A 147 10.23 10.24 4.92
N LYS A 148 10.30 10.54 3.62
CA LYS A 148 9.10 10.44 2.76
C LYS A 148 8.68 9.01 2.49
N PHE A 149 9.64 8.12 2.23
CA PHE A 149 9.37 6.75 1.82
C PHE A 149 10.38 5.78 2.42
N VAL A 150 9.91 4.58 2.78
CA VAL A 150 10.74 3.40 3.00
C VAL A 150 10.15 2.24 2.21
N THR A 151 10.99 1.47 1.52
CA THR A 151 10.56 0.26 0.81
C THR A 151 10.89 -0.96 1.65
N VAL A 152 9.92 -1.87 1.80
CA VAL A 152 10.09 -3.15 2.46
C VAL A 152 9.98 -4.26 1.44
N THR A 153 11.04 -5.04 1.26
CA THR A 153 11.09 -6.21 0.36
C THR A 153 10.99 -7.52 1.14
N GLU A 154 10.74 -8.61 0.44
CA GLU A 154 10.68 -9.93 1.07
C GLU A 154 12.06 -10.49 1.42
N GLY A 155 13.04 -10.31 0.53
CA GLY A 155 14.38 -10.86 0.66
C GLY A 155 15.50 -9.83 0.59
N GLU A 156 16.67 -10.20 1.12
CA GLU A 156 17.85 -9.34 1.21
C GLU A 156 18.38 -8.95 -0.19
N LEU A 157 18.36 -9.88 -1.15
CA LEU A 157 18.77 -9.60 -2.52
C LEU A 157 17.84 -8.59 -3.20
N ASP A 158 16.55 -8.65 -2.91
CA ASP A 158 15.58 -7.71 -3.44
C ASP A 158 15.77 -6.31 -2.85
N ALA A 159 16.09 -6.22 -1.55
CA ALA A 159 16.43 -4.93 -0.93
C ALA A 159 17.65 -4.30 -1.60
N MET A 160 18.71 -5.07 -1.84
CA MET A 160 19.89 -4.57 -2.56
C MET A 160 19.56 -4.22 -4.01
N ALA A 161 18.71 -5.01 -4.70
CA ALA A 161 18.29 -4.72 -6.06
C ALA A 161 17.47 -3.42 -6.16
N VAL A 162 16.54 -3.19 -5.22
CA VAL A 162 15.80 -1.93 -5.14
C VAL A 162 16.75 -0.77 -4.85
N SER A 163 17.69 -0.95 -3.92
CA SER A 163 18.69 0.07 -3.61
C SER A 163 19.57 0.40 -4.82
N GLU A 164 19.99 -0.59 -5.61
CA GLU A 164 20.73 -0.39 -6.87
C GLU A 164 19.91 0.43 -7.87
N MET A 165 18.64 0.08 -8.07
CA MET A 165 17.74 0.79 -9.00
C MET A 165 17.46 2.24 -8.59
N PHE A 166 17.66 2.58 -7.33
CA PHE A 166 17.55 3.95 -6.79
C PHE A 166 18.90 4.60 -6.46
N ASP A 167 20.02 4.10 -7.02
CA ASP A 167 21.38 4.61 -6.79
C ASP A 167 21.75 4.68 -5.29
N GLY A 168 21.19 3.80 -4.48
CA GLY A 168 21.42 3.78 -3.03
C GLY A 168 20.88 4.98 -2.25
N LYS A 169 19.97 5.77 -2.80
CA LYS A 169 19.54 7.06 -2.21
C LYS A 169 18.30 6.95 -1.31
N TRP A 170 17.48 5.94 -1.51
CA TRP A 170 16.20 5.80 -0.81
C TRP A 170 16.23 4.68 0.22
N PRO A 171 15.53 4.85 1.36
CA PRO A 171 15.42 3.81 2.38
C PRO A 171 14.79 2.53 1.82
N VAL A 172 15.54 1.44 1.96
CA VAL A 172 15.11 0.09 1.59
C VAL A 172 15.55 -0.89 2.65
N VAL A 173 14.64 -1.76 3.07
CA VAL A 173 14.88 -2.82 4.04
C VAL A 173 14.24 -4.12 3.57
N SER A 174 14.66 -5.26 4.11
CA SER A 174 13.93 -6.51 3.88
C SER A 174 13.55 -7.22 5.17
N LEU A 175 12.56 -8.11 5.03
CA LEU A 175 12.17 -9.02 6.09
C LEU A 175 13.34 -9.95 6.47
N LYS A 176 13.35 -10.41 7.71
CA LYS A 176 14.34 -11.36 8.23
C LYS A 176 14.01 -12.79 7.85
N THR A 177 12.73 -13.10 7.86
CA THR A 177 12.20 -14.48 7.76
C THR A 177 11.40 -14.73 6.48
N GLY A 178 11.40 -13.76 5.53
CA GLY A 178 10.63 -13.84 4.30
C GLY A 178 9.12 -13.75 4.54
N SER A 179 8.33 -14.13 3.54
CA SER A 179 6.86 -14.03 3.56
C SER A 179 6.20 -14.74 4.74
N ALA A 180 6.71 -15.89 5.15
CA ALA A 180 6.13 -16.68 6.26
C ALA A 180 6.15 -15.97 7.62
N GLY A 181 7.15 -15.13 7.87
CA GLY A 181 7.29 -14.36 9.10
C GLY A 181 6.99 -12.87 8.97
N ALA A 182 6.46 -12.43 7.84
CA ALA A 182 6.29 -11.02 7.49
C ALA A 182 5.56 -10.21 8.57
N SER A 183 4.42 -10.70 9.03
CA SER A 183 3.63 -10.02 10.08
C SER A 183 4.40 -9.85 11.39
N LYS A 184 5.23 -10.83 11.77
CA LYS A 184 6.06 -10.75 12.97
C LYS A 184 7.16 -9.72 12.81
N ASP A 185 7.87 -9.77 11.68
CA ASP A 185 8.99 -8.86 11.39
C ASP A 185 8.52 -7.41 11.30
N ILE A 186 7.37 -7.16 10.64
CA ILE A 186 6.76 -5.83 10.56
C ILE A 186 6.34 -5.33 11.94
N LYS A 187 5.62 -6.14 12.74
CA LYS A 187 5.17 -5.74 14.09
C LYS A 187 6.33 -5.37 15.00
N GLN A 188 7.43 -6.11 14.95
CA GLN A 188 8.62 -5.81 15.74
C GLN A 188 9.28 -4.48 15.38
N ASN A 189 9.14 -4.04 14.13
CA ASN A 189 9.78 -2.82 13.61
C ASN A 189 8.76 -1.74 13.24
N LEU A 190 7.51 -1.90 13.68
CA LEU A 190 6.41 -1.04 13.27
C LEU A 190 6.64 0.42 13.69
N GLU A 191 7.14 0.65 14.89
CA GLU A 191 7.44 1.99 15.40
C GLU A 191 8.40 2.74 14.47
N TRP A 192 9.49 2.10 14.06
CA TRP A 192 10.43 2.68 13.10
C TRP A 192 9.81 2.89 11.71
N LEU A 193 9.05 1.92 11.20
CA LEU A 193 8.39 2.03 9.90
C LEU A 193 7.35 3.16 9.88
N GLU A 194 6.64 3.38 10.97
CA GLU A 194 5.65 4.45 11.13
C GLU A 194 6.27 5.86 11.17
N THR A 195 7.58 6.00 11.38
CA THR A 195 8.26 7.31 11.30
C THR A 195 8.30 7.90 9.89
N PHE A 196 8.19 7.06 8.84
CA PHE A 196 8.17 7.51 7.44
C PHE A 196 6.77 7.99 7.03
N ASP A 197 6.68 8.91 6.07
CA ASP A 197 5.38 9.36 5.52
C ASP A 197 4.64 8.22 4.83
N LYS A 198 5.35 7.37 4.08
CA LYS A 198 4.81 6.21 3.37
C LYS A 198 5.73 4.99 3.49
N VAL A 199 5.11 3.82 3.65
CA VAL A 199 5.77 2.52 3.63
C VAL A 199 5.34 1.78 2.37
N VAL A 200 6.29 1.44 1.51
CA VAL A 200 6.04 0.79 0.22
C VAL A 200 6.36 -0.70 0.33
N ILE A 201 5.35 -1.53 0.35
CA ILE A 201 5.48 -2.99 0.39
C ILE A 201 5.75 -3.51 -1.02
N CYS A 202 6.94 -4.07 -1.22
CA CYS A 202 7.44 -4.60 -2.49
C CYS A 202 7.85 -6.07 -2.32
N PHE A 203 6.85 -6.95 -2.14
CA PHE A 203 7.05 -8.39 -1.98
C PHE A 203 6.97 -9.12 -3.33
N ASP A 204 7.34 -10.41 -3.33
CA ASP A 204 7.27 -11.27 -4.50
C ASP A 204 5.84 -11.34 -5.06
N MET A 205 5.72 -11.44 -6.38
CA MET A 205 4.42 -11.52 -7.07
C MET A 205 3.82 -12.92 -7.07
N ASP A 206 4.42 -13.87 -6.37
CA ASP A 206 3.86 -15.21 -6.19
C ASP A 206 2.72 -15.25 -5.14
N ALA A 207 2.11 -16.41 -4.94
CA ALA A 207 0.98 -16.57 -4.02
C ALA A 207 1.35 -16.28 -2.56
N ALA A 208 2.59 -16.64 -2.14
CA ALA A 208 3.06 -16.43 -0.78
C ALA A 208 3.32 -14.94 -0.50
N GLY A 209 4.03 -14.24 -1.40
CA GLY A 209 4.29 -12.82 -1.28
C GLY A 209 3.02 -11.96 -1.31
N LYS A 210 2.08 -12.29 -2.22
CA LYS A 210 0.76 -11.62 -2.26
C LYS A 210 -0.05 -11.83 -0.99
N LYS A 211 -0.02 -13.03 -0.42
CA LYS A 211 -0.68 -13.33 0.86
C LYS A 211 -0.03 -12.53 1.98
N ALA A 212 1.30 -12.56 2.08
CA ALA A 212 2.04 -11.80 3.09
C ALA A 212 1.77 -10.30 2.98
N ALA A 213 1.74 -9.73 1.76
CA ALA A 213 1.39 -8.33 1.56
C ALA A 213 0.00 -7.99 2.11
N LYS A 214 -1.01 -8.82 1.83
CA LYS A 214 -2.37 -8.65 2.38
C LYS A 214 -2.41 -8.70 3.91
N GLU A 215 -1.57 -9.53 4.54
CA GLU A 215 -1.50 -9.66 5.99
C GLU A 215 -0.78 -8.50 6.68
N VAL A 216 0.23 -7.88 6.03
CA VAL A 216 1.01 -6.80 6.64
C VAL A 216 0.42 -5.42 6.40
N LEU A 217 -0.24 -5.18 5.26
CA LEU A 217 -0.82 -3.88 4.93
C LEU A 217 -1.78 -3.33 6.00
N PRO A 218 -2.67 -4.14 6.62
CA PRO A 218 -3.56 -3.68 7.68
C PRO A 218 -2.87 -3.33 9.01
N LEU A 219 -1.59 -3.66 9.17
CA LEU A 219 -0.84 -3.35 10.40
C LEU A 219 -0.46 -1.88 10.51
N PHE A 220 -0.44 -1.17 9.39
CA PHE A 220 -0.05 0.23 9.31
C PHE A 220 -1.22 1.18 9.56
N SER A 221 -0.88 2.37 10.02
CA SER A 221 -1.84 3.47 10.16
C SER A 221 -2.53 3.79 8.84
N PRO A 222 -3.77 4.32 8.85
CA PRO A 222 -4.50 4.68 7.63
C PRO A 222 -3.68 5.56 6.68
N ASN A 223 -3.72 5.26 5.38
CA ASN A 223 -2.99 5.94 4.32
C ASN A 223 -1.46 5.88 4.43
N LYS A 224 -0.89 5.03 5.29
CA LYS A 224 0.55 4.86 5.47
C LYS A 224 1.15 3.89 4.45
N ALA A 225 0.55 2.73 4.28
CA ALA A 225 1.09 1.66 3.46
C ALA A 225 0.64 1.74 1.99
N LYS A 226 1.56 1.41 1.10
CA LYS A 226 1.32 1.23 -0.33
C LYS A 226 1.78 -0.17 -0.74
N SER A 227 1.16 -0.74 -1.78
CA SER A 227 1.57 -2.01 -2.36
C SER A 227 2.00 -1.83 -3.80
N VAL A 228 3.18 -2.36 -4.13
CA VAL A 228 3.69 -2.42 -5.50
C VAL A 228 3.19 -3.70 -6.17
N SER A 229 2.80 -3.60 -7.44
CA SER A 229 2.48 -4.76 -8.27
C SER A 229 3.47 -4.81 -9.42
N LEU A 230 4.52 -5.61 -9.27
CA LEU A 230 5.58 -5.73 -10.27
C LEU A 230 5.12 -6.53 -11.49
N PRO A 231 5.60 -6.21 -12.70
CA PRO A 231 5.34 -6.98 -13.92
C PRO A 231 6.14 -8.30 -13.97
N LEU A 232 7.20 -8.44 -13.17
CA LEU A 232 8.00 -9.65 -13.01
C LEU A 232 7.84 -10.20 -11.58
N LYS A 233 8.46 -11.35 -11.33
CA LYS A 233 8.32 -12.08 -10.06
C LYS A 233 8.70 -11.24 -8.84
N ASP A 234 9.85 -10.57 -8.88
CA ASP A 234 10.44 -9.84 -7.78
C ASP A 234 11.31 -8.67 -8.27
N ALA A 235 11.79 -7.83 -7.36
CA ALA A 235 12.64 -6.69 -7.67
C ALA A 235 14.02 -7.10 -8.21
N GLY A 236 14.55 -8.23 -7.73
CA GLY A 236 15.81 -8.79 -8.23
C GLY A 236 15.73 -9.18 -9.70
N GLU A 237 14.61 -9.78 -10.13
CA GLU A 237 14.40 -10.12 -11.54
C GLU A 237 14.21 -8.88 -12.42
N MET A 238 13.56 -7.81 -11.91
CA MET A 238 13.47 -6.51 -12.60
C MET A 238 14.86 -5.93 -12.88
N LEU A 239 15.74 -5.90 -11.88
CA LEU A 239 17.12 -5.42 -12.04
C LEU A 239 17.92 -6.31 -12.98
N LYS A 240 17.85 -7.63 -12.82
CA LYS A 240 18.55 -8.61 -13.65
C LYS A 240 18.20 -8.48 -15.13
N GLN A 241 16.94 -8.19 -15.46
CA GLN A 241 16.49 -7.96 -16.83
C GLN A 241 16.74 -6.51 -17.32
N GLY A 242 17.29 -5.62 -16.48
CA GLY A 242 17.59 -4.24 -16.85
C GLY A 242 16.35 -3.33 -16.92
N LYS A 243 15.23 -3.72 -16.29
CA LYS A 243 13.96 -2.99 -16.32
C LYS A 243 13.87 -1.92 -15.23
N VAL A 244 14.94 -1.15 -15.05
CA VAL A 244 15.04 -0.14 -13.99
C VAL A 244 13.96 0.94 -14.11
N GLN A 245 13.76 1.50 -15.32
CA GLN A 245 12.78 2.56 -15.53
C GLN A 245 11.34 2.05 -15.31
N GLU A 246 11.05 0.82 -15.73
CA GLU A 246 9.75 0.18 -15.52
C GLU A 246 9.50 -0.07 -14.02
N PHE A 247 10.53 -0.52 -13.29
CA PHE A 247 10.46 -0.66 -11.84
C PHE A 247 10.16 0.68 -11.15
N VAL A 248 10.94 1.72 -11.46
CA VAL A 248 10.77 3.06 -10.88
C VAL A 248 9.36 3.59 -11.13
N LYS A 249 8.86 3.46 -12.36
CA LYS A 249 7.48 3.86 -12.69
C LYS A 249 6.46 3.08 -11.85
N THR A 250 6.55 1.75 -11.83
CA THR A 250 5.64 0.89 -11.07
C THR A 250 5.68 1.18 -9.56
N TRP A 251 6.84 1.52 -9.04
CA TRP A 251 7.03 1.90 -7.64
C TRP A 251 6.32 3.23 -7.32
N TRP A 252 6.41 4.23 -8.19
CA TRP A 252 5.68 5.50 -8.02
C TRP A 252 4.16 5.32 -8.17
N ASP A 253 3.73 4.41 -9.04
CA ASP A 253 2.34 4.05 -9.28
C ASP A 253 1.77 3.10 -8.19
N ALA A 254 2.54 2.79 -7.15
CA ALA A 254 2.11 1.92 -6.05
C ALA A 254 0.80 2.42 -5.43
N LYS A 255 -0.15 1.50 -5.28
CA LYS A 255 -1.49 1.81 -4.78
C LYS A 255 -1.49 1.94 -3.26
N ASP A 256 -2.13 3.01 -2.76
CA ASP A 256 -2.39 3.14 -1.33
C ASP A 256 -3.27 1.96 -0.86
N TYR A 257 -2.91 1.37 0.27
CA TYR A 257 -3.74 0.36 0.90
C TYR A 257 -4.99 1.02 1.48
N LYS A 258 -6.14 0.46 1.12
CA LYS A 258 -7.44 0.83 1.67
C LYS A 258 -8.04 -0.41 2.32
N PRO A 259 -8.41 -0.35 3.61
CA PRO A 259 -9.18 -1.43 4.23
C PRO A 259 -10.51 -1.67 3.48
N ASP A 260 -10.96 -2.92 3.47
CA ASP A 260 -12.24 -3.27 2.85
C ASP A 260 -13.38 -2.41 3.43
N GLY A 261 -14.21 -1.87 2.55
CA GLY A 261 -15.32 -1.00 2.91
C GLY A 261 -14.97 0.48 3.10
N ILE A 262 -13.70 0.87 3.00
CA ILE A 262 -13.29 2.28 3.00
C ILE A 262 -13.04 2.73 1.57
N VAL A 263 -13.89 3.65 1.08
CA VAL A 263 -13.76 4.30 -0.22
C VAL A 263 -13.44 5.78 -0.03
N THR A 264 -12.64 6.36 -0.91
CA THR A 264 -12.39 7.81 -0.90
C THR A 264 -13.42 8.52 -1.78
N LEU A 265 -13.67 9.79 -1.50
CA LEU A 265 -14.55 10.60 -2.35
C LEU A 265 -14.11 10.58 -3.83
N LYS A 266 -12.81 10.53 -4.09
CA LYS A 266 -12.26 10.42 -5.45
C LYS A 266 -12.63 9.11 -6.15
N ASP A 267 -12.72 8.00 -5.40
CA ASP A 267 -13.14 6.71 -5.96
C ASP A 267 -14.63 6.76 -6.29
N ILE A 268 -15.44 7.32 -5.38
CA ILE A 268 -16.89 7.51 -5.57
C ILE A 268 -17.19 8.39 -6.78
N ILE A 269 -16.44 9.51 -6.95
CA ILE A 269 -16.61 10.39 -8.11
C ILE A 269 -16.35 9.63 -9.42
N LYS A 270 -15.29 8.79 -9.46
CA LYS A 270 -15.01 7.98 -10.65
C LYS A 270 -16.13 6.97 -10.95
N GLU A 271 -16.64 6.31 -9.92
CA GLU A 271 -17.78 5.39 -10.08
C GLU A 271 -19.01 6.13 -10.63
N ILE A 272 -19.29 7.33 -10.13
CA ILE A 272 -20.40 8.17 -10.63
C ILE A 272 -20.17 8.60 -12.09
N GLU A 273 -18.92 8.95 -12.46
CA GLU A 273 -18.59 9.33 -13.85
C GLU A 273 -18.65 8.15 -14.82
N GLU A 274 -18.45 6.92 -14.33
CA GLU A 274 -18.46 5.67 -15.10
C GLU A 274 -19.84 4.97 -15.04
N GLU A 275 -20.81 5.51 -14.25
CA GLU A 275 -22.14 4.91 -14.07
C GLU A 275 -22.93 4.99 -15.38
N GLU A 276 -23.29 3.84 -15.92
CA GLU A 276 -24.23 3.74 -17.05
C GLU A 276 -25.63 4.14 -16.59
N GLU A 277 -26.40 4.85 -17.45
CA GLU A 277 -27.79 5.15 -17.18
C GLU A 277 -28.56 3.83 -16.99
N VAL A 278 -29.07 3.60 -15.78
CA VAL A 278 -29.89 2.43 -15.50
C VAL A 278 -31.28 2.65 -16.10
N GLU A 279 -31.66 1.80 -17.08
CA GLU A 279 -33.00 1.83 -17.65
C GLU A 279 -34.05 1.64 -16.56
N SER A 280 -35.05 2.53 -16.56
CA SER A 280 -36.20 2.45 -15.67
C SER A 280 -37.44 1.95 -16.42
N ILE A 281 -38.30 1.20 -15.72
CA ILE A 281 -39.56 0.71 -16.21
C ILE A 281 -40.67 1.48 -15.48
N ASP A 282 -41.57 2.09 -16.23
CA ASP A 282 -42.65 2.88 -15.65
C ASP A 282 -43.61 2.05 -14.80
N TYR A 283 -44.16 2.65 -13.76
CA TYR A 283 -45.36 2.15 -13.07
C TYR A 283 -46.57 2.29 -13.95
N PRO A 284 -47.66 1.49 -13.75
CA PRO A 284 -48.90 1.66 -14.48
C PRO A 284 -49.64 2.98 -14.21
N TRP A 285 -49.14 3.78 -13.27
CA TRP A 285 -49.70 5.07 -12.88
C TRP A 285 -48.72 6.21 -13.05
N GLU A 286 -49.05 7.17 -13.90
CA GLU A 286 -48.20 8.32 -14.22
C GLU A 286 -47.79 9.12 -12.98
N CYS A 287 -48.71 9.30 -12.02
CA CYS A 287 -48.44 10.05 -10.79
C CYS A 287 -47.34 9.42 -9.91
N LEU A 288 -47.07 8.13 -10.04
CA LEU A 288 -45.92 7.49 -9.39
C LEU A 288 -44.65 7.72 -10.20
N ASN A 289 -44.72 7.64 -11.52
CA ASN A 289 -43.56 7.85 -12.38
C ASN A 289 -42.99 9.25 -12.24
N GLU A 290 -43.84 10.27 -12.14
CA GLU A 290 -43.41 11.65 -11.87
C GLU A 290 -42.61 11.82 -10.57
N LYS A 291 -42.85 10.94 -9.58
CA LYS A 291 -42.22 11.04 -8.25
C LYS A 291 -41.08 10.09 -8.04
N THR A 292 -41.08 8.94 -8.68
CA THR A 292 -40.12 7.84 -8.46
C THR A 292 -39.21 7.57 -9.65
N HIS A 293 -39.59 8.07 -10.82
CA HIS A 293 -38.94 7.78 -12.10
C HIS A 293 -38.92 6.29 -12.47
N GLY A 294 -40.00 5.55 -12.09
CA GLY A 294 -40.17 4.14 -12.43
C GLY A 294 -39.44 3.15 -11.49
N PHE A 295 -39.40 1.88 -11.92
CA PHE A 295 -38.62 0.80 -11.28
C PHE A 295 -37.25 0.66 -11.91
N ARG A 296 -36.24 0.37 -11.13
CA ARG A 296 -34.89 0.06 -11.61
C ARG A 296 -34.39 -1.28 -11.11
N ALA A 297 -33.56 -1.93 -11.88
CA ALA A 297 -32.92 -3.17 -11.46
C ALA A 297 -32.05 -2.92 -10.19
N GLY A 298 -32.14 -3.84 -9.23
CA GLY A 298 -31.39 -3.75 -7.95
C GLY A 298 -32.12 -2.96 -6.85
N GLU A 299 -33.26 -2.31 -7.11
CA GLU A 299 -33.99 -1.56 -6.09
C GLU A 299 -34.93 -2.46 -5.27
N LEU A 300 -35.05 -2.16 -3.98
CA LEU A 300 -36.05 -2.71 -3.08
C LEU A 300 -37.15 -1.67 -2.84
N VAL A 301 -38.35 -1.90 -3.43
CA VAL A 301 -39.52 -1.03 -3.23
C VAL A 301 -40.43 -1.58 -2.15
N THR A 302 -40.65 -0.81 -1.08
CA THR A 302 -41.53 -1.20 0.03
C THR A 302 -42.84 -0.42 -0.02
N ILE A 303 -43.98 -1.15 -0.09
CA ILE A 303 -45.32 -0.56 -0.12
C ILE A 303 -46.03 -0.88 1.20
N THR A 304 -46.48 0.14 1.89
CA THR A 304 -47.19 -0.02 3.16
C THR A 304 -48.55 0.67 3.12
N SER A 305 -49.54 0.07 3.76
CA SER A 305 -50.85 0.69 3.99
C SER A 305 -51.59 -0.04 5.12
N GLY A 306 -52.67 0.52 5.60
CA GLY A 306 -53.57 -0.14 6.55
C GLY A 306 -54.18 -1.43 6.00
N ALA A 307 -54.72 -2.28 6.88
CA ALA A 307 -55.43 -3.50 6.47
C ALA A 307 -56.64 -3.15 5.59
N GLY A 308 -56.91 -3.95 4.55
CA GLY A 308 -58.03 -3.77 3.66
C GLY A 308 -57.93 -2.61 2.65
N MET A 309 -56.80 -1.87 2.62
CA MET A 309 -56.60 -0.70 1.74
C MET A 309 -56.23 -1.05 0.29
N GLY A 310 -56.15 -2.33 -0.07
CA GLY A 310 -55.88 -2.76 -1.42
C GLY A 310 -54.44 -3.03 -1.80
N LYS A 311 -53.51 -3.24 -0.84
CA LYS A 311 -52.10 -3.59 -1.11
C LYS A 311 -51.91 -4.70 -2.11
N SER A 312 -52.64 -5.83 -1.91
CA SER A 312 -52.56 -7.00 -2.81
C SER A 312 -53.06 -6.67 -4.23
N GLN A 313 -54.08 -5.82 -4.36
CA GLN A 313 -54.54 -5.38 -5.65
C GLN A 313 -53.54 -4.48 -6.36
N PHE A 314 -52.93 -3.56 -5.62
CA PHE A 314 -51.84 -2.73 -6.15
C PHE A 314 -50.69 -3.58 -6.69
N MET A 315 -50.24 -4.59 -5.91
CA MET A 315 -49.19 -5.50 -6.35
C MET A 315 -49.53 -6.27 -7.61
N ARG A 316 -50.76 -6.79 -7.70
CA ARG A 316 -51.21 -7.50 -8.90
C ARG A 316 -51.25 -6.62 -10.16
N GLU A 317 -51.62 -5.35 -10.03
CA GLU A 317 -51.55 -4.39 -11.14
C GLU A 317 -50.13 -4.15 -11.60
N VAL A 318 -49.18 -4.00 -10.63
CA VAL A 318 -47.77 -3.87 -10.93
C VAL A 318 -47.21 -5.13 -11.60
N GLU A 319 -47.51 -6.33 -11.06
CA GLU A 319 -47.09 -7.61 -11.63
C GLU A 319 -47.58 -7.78 -13.07
N PHE A 320 -48.83 -7.50 -13.30
CA PHE A 320 -49.43 -7.57 -14.64
C PHE A 320 -48.83 -6.56 -15.62
N HIS A 321 -48.57 -5.34 -15.16
CA HIS A 321 -47.96 -4.29 -15.95
C HIS A 321 -46.51 -4.67 -16.32
N LEU A 322 -45.68 -5.05 -15.34
CA LEU A 322 -44.30 -5.46 -15.57
C LEU A 322 -44.22 -6.63 -16.57
N TYR A 323 -45.05 -7.67 -16.40
CA TYR A 323 -45.09 -8.77 -17.35
C TYR A 323 -45.41 -8.31 -18.78
N ASN A 324 -46.33 -7.36 -18.95
CA ASN A 324 -46.72 -6.86 -20.28
C ASN A 324 -45.63 -6.00 -20.93
N VAL A 325 -44.88 -5.25 -20.14
CA VAL A 325 -43.85 -4.35 -20.64
C VAL A 325 -42.54 -5.11 -20.90
N THR A 326 -42.09 -5.90 -19.94
CA THR A 326 -40.78 -6.56 -20.04
C THR A 326 -40.84 -7.93 -20.72
N LYS A 327 -41.97 -8.64 -20.63
CA LYS A 327 -42.09 -10.05 -20.98
C LYS A 327 -41.22 -11.00 -20.20
N ASP A 328 -40.63 -10.53 -19.10
CA ASP A 328 -39.78 -11.31 -18.19
C ASP A 328 -40.59 -12.22 -17.27
N VAL A 329 -39.87 -13.13 -16.62
CA VAL A 329 -40.46 -14.02 -15.61
C VAL A 329 -40.55 -13.27 -14.28
N ILE A 330 -41.78 -13.14 -13.77
CA ILE A 330 -42.05 -12.51 -12.48
C ILE A 330 -42.23 -13.56 -11.41
N GLY A 331 -41.38 -13.50 -10.37
CA GLY A 331 -41.50 -14.35 -9.18
C GLY A 331 -42.41 -13.72 -8.12
N ILE A 332 -43.43 -14.48 -7.67
CA ILE A 332 -44.35 -14.03 -6.62
C ILE A 332 -44.18 -14.88 -5.38
N ILE A 333 -43.94 -14.23 -4.21
CA ILE A 333 -43.89 -14.90 -2.90
C ILE A 333 -45.05 -14.35 -2.07
N ALA A 334 -46.18 -15.07 -2.05
CA ALA A 334 -47.37 -14.72 -1.28
C ALA A 334 -47.42 -15.55 0.02
N LEU A 335 -47.28 -14.88 1.17
CA LEU A 335 -47.29 -15.56 2.49
C LEU A 335 -48.68 -15.81 3.06
N GLU A 336 -49.70 -15.08 2.59
CA GLU A 336 -51.06 -15.14 3.10
C GLU A 336 -52.07 -15.70 2.08
N GLU A 337 -51.68 -15.88 0.83
CA GLU A 337 -52.55 -16.36 -0.23
C GLU A 337 -52.07 -17.70 -0.81
N VAL A 338 -52.99 -18.56 -1.17
CA VAL A 338 -52.67 -19.77 -1.94
C VAL A 338 -52.42 -19.42 -3.42
N PRO A 339 -51.57 -20.12 -4.15
CA PRO A 339 -51.18 -19.77 -5.53
C PRO A 339 -52.38 -19.63 -6.50
N LYS A 340 -53.43 -20.42 -6.28
CA LYS A 340 -54.69 -20.32 -7.05
C LYS A 340 -55.34 -18.94 -6.92
N MET A 341 -55.38 -18.38 -5.72
CA MET A 341 -55.99 -17.06 -5.48
C MET A 341 -55.16 -15.93 -6.08
N SER A 342 -53.85 -16.00 -5.96
CA SER A 342 -52.94 -15.04 -6.61
C SER A 342 -53.11 -15.08 -8.13
N GLY A 343 -53.13 -16.27 -8.74
CA GLY A 343 -53.34 -16.43 -10.18
C GLY A 343 -54.73 -15.92 -10.65
N LEU A 344 -55.81 -16.20 -9.89
CA LEU A 344 -57.16 -15.66 -10.19
C LEU A 344 -57.18 -14.13 -10.02
N GLY A 345 -56.42 -13.58 -9.10
CA GLY A 345 -56.26 -12.13 -8.92
C GLY A 345 -55.68 -11.45 -10.16
N VAL A 346 -54.58 -11.96 -10.70
CA VAL A 346 -53.97 -11.45 -11.94
C VAL A 346 -54.89 -11.67 -13.15
N ALA A 347 -55.54 -12.86 -13.29
CA ALA A 347 -56.50 -13.15 -14.34
C ALA A 347 -57.73 -12.22 -14.28
N SER A 348 -58.10 -11.74 -13.09
CA SER A 348 -59.18 -10.76 -12.92
C SER A 348 -58.89 -9.43 -13.59
N ILE A 349 -57.64 -8.99 -13.55
CA ILE A 349 -57.16 -7.76 -14.21
C ILE A 349 -57.26 -7.92 -15.72
N LEU A 350 -56.71 -9.02 -16.25
CA LEU A 350 -56.78 -9.33 -17.68
C LEU A 350 -58.19 -9.39 -18.21
N ALA A 351 -59.11 -10.05 -17.45
CA ALA A 351 -60.50 -10.23 -17.83
C ALA A 351 -61.38 -9.03 -17.52
N ASN A 352 -60.88 -8.03 -16.79
CA ASN A 352 -61.65 -6.92 -16.21
C ASN A 352 -62.93 -7.41 -15.47
N LYS A 353 -62.81 -8.51 -14.72
CA LYS A 353 -63.91 -9.16 -13.96
C LYS A 353 -63.34 -9.72 -12.64
N PRO A 354 -64.06 -9.65 -11.52
CA PRO A 354 -63.64 -10.13 -10.23
C PRO A 354 -63.64 -11.66 -10.09
N LEU A 355 -62.80 -12.39 -10.86
CA LEU A 355 -62.77 -13.86 -10.89
C LEU A 355 -62.39 -14.49 -9.54
N HIS A 356 -61.69 -13.79 -8.70
CA HIS A 356 -61.28 -14.22 -7.36
C HIS A 356 -62.42 -14.13 -6.32
N ARG A 357 -63.58 -13.58 -6.70
CA ARG A 357 -64.81 -13.47 -5.87
C ARG A 357 -65.92 -14.39 -6.31
N LEU A 358 -65.64 -15.14 -7.36
CA LEU A 358 -66.58 -16.21 -7.86
C LEU A 358 -66.13 -17.54 -7.21
#